data_c0ebb5ffa9beb35d96851fdaaa8e6062
#
_entry.id   c0ebb5ffa9beb35d96851fdaaa8e6062
#
_cell.length_a   1.000
_cell.length_b   1.000
_cell.length_c   1.000
_cell.angle_alpha   90.00
_cell.angle_beta   90.00
_cell.angle_gamma   90.00
#
_symmetry.space_group_name_H-M   'P 1'
#
loop_
_entity.id
_entity.type
_entity.pdbx_description
1 polymer ?
#
loop_
_entity_poly.entity_id
_entity_poly.type
_entity_poly.pdbx_seq_one_letter_code
_entity_poly.pdbx_strand_id
1 'polypeptide(L)'
;MGKYTREQVKAMAQDQYESVICKELNDAGFRQEFHGELSEYYPDESTFGGAIVFDCKAVDYLKNIGLVDNGKCPMCSVKEDELEYRLQNPHSGAIYHVCKSCYKQYARQEQEKRAKGCCFIIVVIIALAVWGIVKLIS
;
A
#
# COMPACT_ATOMS: atom_id res chain seq x y z
N MET A 1 24.38 7.33 7.51
CA MET A 1 23.39 7.85 8.48
C MET A 1 22.30 8.58 7.71
N GLY A 2 21.03 8.29 7.98
CA GLY A 2 19.92 8.99 7.32
C GLY A 2 19.86 10.46 7.72
N LYS A 3 19.23 11.27 6.90
CA LYS A 3 18.98 12.70 7.16
C LYS A 3 18.08 12.92 8.39
N TYR A 4 17.20 11.94 8.67
CA TYR A 4 16.25 11.97 9.79
C TYR A 4 16.57 10.87 10.80
N THR A 5 16.51 11.21 12.08
CA THR A 5 16.65 10.24 13.17
C THR A 5 15.30 9.63 13.55
N ARG A 6 15.34 8.48 14.23
CA ARG A 6 14.12 7.80 14.70
C ARG A 6 13.31 8.69 15.63
N GLU A 7 13.95 9.42 16.53
CA GLU A 7 13.29 10.33 17.47
C GLU A 7 12.59 11.48 16.74
N GLN A 8 13.24 12.04 15.71
CA GLN A 8 12.64 13.09 14.89
C GLN A 8 11.40 12.56 14.14
N VAL A 9 11.50 11.40 13.51
CA VAL A 9 10.37 10.79 12.79
C VAL A 9 9.22 10.47 13.75
N LYS A 10 9.51 9.89 14.90
CA LYS A 10 8.48 9.59 15.92
C LYS A 10 7.78 10.84 16.46
N ALA A 11 8.49 11.95 16.56
CA ALA A 11 7.95 13.21 17.08
C ALA A 11 7.04 13.94 16.08
N MET A 12 7.14 13.66 14.78
CA MET A 12 6.31 14.32 13.77
C MET A 12 4.83 13.99 13.94
N ALA A 13 3.96 15.00 13.82
CA ALA A 13 2.54 14.80 13.64
C ALA A 13 2.26 14.19 12.25
N GLN A 14 1.08 13.62 12.04
CA GLN A 14 0.74 12.92 10.80
C GLN A 14 0.89 13.83 9.56
N ASP A 15 0.26 14.99 9.61
CA ASP A 15 0.29 16.00 8.55
C ASP A 15 1.72 16.50 8.27
N GLN A 16 2.51 16.70 9.30
CA GLN A 16 3.92 17.05 9.19
C GLN A 16 4.72 15.94 8.52
N TYR A 17 4.50 14.69 8.91
CA TYR A 17 5.20 13.53 8.35
C TYR A 17 4.91 13.37 6.86
N GLU A 18 3.65 13.46 6.45
CA GLU A 18 3.23 13.40 5.06
C GLU A 18 3.82 14.57 4.24
N SER A 19 3.78 15.77 4.78
CA SER A 19 4.35 16.97 4.14
C SER A 19 5.87 16.84 3.93
N VAL A 20 6.58 16.30 4.91
CA VAL A 20 8.04 16.09 4.80
C VAL A 20 8.35 15.04 3.74
N ILE A 21 7.60 13.93 3.68
CA ILE A 21 7.77 12.91 2.64
C ILE A 21 7.54 13.52 1.25
N CYS A 22 6.45 14.24 1.06
CA CYS A 22 6.16 14.89 -0.21
C CYS A 22 7.26 15.87 -0.64
N LYS A 23 7.77 16.65 0.31
CA LYS A 23 8.86 17.59 0.06
C LYS A 23 10.14 16.88 -0.37
N GLU A 24 10.56 15.87 0.39
CA GLU A 24 11.79 15.12 0.10
C GLU A 24 11.72 14.40 -1.26
N LEU A 25 10.60 13.78 -1.58
CA LEU A 25 10.38 13.17 -2.89
C LEU A 25 10.39 14.18 -4.02
N ASN A 26 9.78 15.35 -3.83
CA ASN A 26 9.79 16.43 -4.80
C ASN A 26 11.20 16.97 -5.04
N ASP A 27 11.96 17.21 -3.98
CA ASP A 27 13.33 17.71 -4.06
C ASP A 27 14.26 16.68 -4.74
N ALA A 28 13.97 15.40 -4.60
CA ALA A 28 14.70 14.31 -5.26
C ALA A 28 14.20 13.99 -6.69
N GLY A 29 13.17 14.69 -7.18
CA GLY A 29 12.65 14.52 -8.54
C GLY A 29 11.59 13.43 -8.71
N PHE A 30 11.10 12.81 -7.62
CA PHE A 30 10.09 11.75 -7.70
C PHE A 30 8.65 12.23 -7.84
N ARG A 31 8.35 13.48 -7.51
CA ARG A 31 6.98 13.97 -7.37
C ARG A 31 6.13 13.90 -8.65
N GLN A 32 6.72 14.08 -9.83
CA GLN A 32 5.96 14.09 -11.09
C GLN A 32 5.55 12.69 -11.54
N GLU A 33 6.42 11.73 -11.44
CA GLU A 33 6.13 10.31 -11.72
C GLU A 33 5.06 9.77 -10.79
N PHE A 34 5.07 10.27 -9.60
CA PHE A 34 4.25 9.88 -8.50
C PHE A 34 2.77 10.24 -8.62
N HIS A 35 2.43 11.45 -9.02
CA HIS A 35 1.05 11.88 -9.18
C HIS A 35 0.35 11.21 -10.36
N GLY A 36 1.06 10.82 -11.38
CA GLY A 36 0.52 10.07 -12.51
C GLY A 36 0.07 8.67 -12.12
N GLU A 37 0.91 7.95 -11.41
CA GLU A 37 0.62 6.58 -10.96
C GLU A 37 -0.49 6.51 -9.91
N LEU A 38 -0.58 7.50 -9.03
CA LEU A 38 -1.62 7.56 -7.99
C LEU A 38 -3.03 7.65 -8.55
N SER A 39 -3.24 8.52 -9.51
CA SER A 39 -4.57 8.73 -10.10
C SER A 39 -5.05 7.52 -10.90
N GLU A 40 -4.13 6.70 -11.39
CA GLU A 40 -4.43 5.52 -12.20
C GLU A 40 -4.68 4.27 -11.35
N TYR A 41 -3.90 4.07 -10.27
CA TYR A 41 -3.95 2.83 -9.47
C TYR A 41 -4.74 2.95 -8.15
N TYR A 42 -4.93 4.15 -7.64
CA TYR A 42 -5.61 4.37 -6.36
C TYR A 42 -6.57 5.55 -6.43
N PRO A 43 -7.71 5.38 -7.11
CA PRO A 43 -8.74 6.42 -7.17
C PRO A 43 -9.34 6.76 -5.80
N ASP A 44 -9.23 5.85 -4.83
CA ASP A 44 -9.64 6.07 -3.44
C ASP A 44 -8.41 6.34 -2.57
N GLU A 45 -8.13 7.59 -2.33
CA GLU A 45 -7.04 8.10 -1.46
C GLU A 45 -7.09 7.58 -0.02
N SER A 46 -8.17 6.91 0.36
CA SER A 46 -8.45 6.50 1.74
C SER A 46 -7.67 5.27 2.22
N THR A 47 -7.01 4.52 1.33
CA THR A 47 -6.51 3.18 1.68
C THR A 47 -5.03 3.13 2.03
N PHE A 48 -4.25 4.10 1.60
CA PHE A 48 -2.83 4.19 1.91
C PHE A 48 -2.47 5.66 2.09
N GLY A 49 -1.89 6.00 3.22
CA GLY A 49 -1.41 7.36 3.48
C GLY A 49 -0.61 7.89 2.29
N GLY A 50 -1.26 8.73 1.50
CA GLY A 50 -0.81 9.41 0.28
C GLY A 50 0.50 8.94 -0.33
N ALA A 51 1.59 9.49 0.07
CA ALA A 51 2.85 9.50 -0.63
C ALA A 51 3.65 8.19 -0.66
N ILE A 52 3.27 7.13 0.01
CA ILE A 52 4.17 6.01 0.32
C ILE A 52 3.99 4.79 -0.58
N VAL A 53 3.01 4.83 -1.46
CA VAL A 53 2.60 3.67 -2.25
C VAL A 53 3.39 3.52 -3.55
N PHE A 54 4.52 4.09 -3.68
CA PHE A 54 5.14 4.32 -4.95
C PHE A 54 6.16 3.29 -5.36
N ASP A 55 6.89 3.62 -6.40
CA ASP A 55 7.87 2.71 -6.93
C ASP A 55 8.95 2.36 -5.88
N CYS A 56 9.64 1.27 -6.11
CA CYS A 56 10.68 0.80 -5.22
C CYS A 56 11.78 1.86 -4.97
N LYS A 57 12.09 2.67 -5.99
CA LYS A 57 13.16 3.67 -5.91
C LYS A 57 12.80 4.80 -4.96
N ALA A 58 11.54 5.26 -4.99
CA ALA A 58 11.06 6.29 -4.08
C ALA A 58 11.07 5.78 -2.62
N VAL A 59 10.60 4.55 -2.40
CA VAL A 59 10.62 3.93 -1.07
C VAL A 59 12.04 3.71 -0.57
N ASP A 60 12.94 3.22 -1.42
CA ASP A 60 14.35 3.02 -1.06
C ASP A 60 15.03 4.35 -0.72
N TYR A 61 14.73 5.41 -1.47
CA TYR A 61 15.21 6.75 -1.15
C TYR A 61 14.73 7.21 0.23
N LEU A 62 13.43 7.07 0.53
CA LEU A 62 12.86 7.44 1.82
C LEU A 62 13.45 6.62 2.99
N LYS A 63 13.75 5.35 2.78
CA LYS A 63 14.46 4.51 3.75
C LYS A 63 15.89 5.01 3.99
N ASN A 64 16.60 5.33 2.91
CA ASN A 64 17.98 5.80 3.00
C ASN A 64 18.12 7.12 3.76
N ILE A 65 17.14 8.03 3.62
CA ILE A 65 17.13 9.28 4.38
C ILE A 65 16.52 9.14 5.78
N GLY A 66 15.95 7.97 6.13
CA GLY A 66 15.43 7.65 7.45
C GLY A 66 13.99 8.07 7.70
N LEU A 67 13.19 8.33 6.67
CA LEU A 67 11.77 8.69 6.82
C LEU A 67 10.83 7.50 6.87
N VAL A 68 11.15 6.39 6.22
CA VAL A 68 10.33 5.18 6.18
C VAL A 68 11.04 4.06 6.91
N ASP A 69 10.28 3.17 7.55
CA ASP A 69 10.77 2.07 8.38
C ASP A 69 11.61 2.53 9.60
N ASN A 70 11.45 3.76 10.02
CA ASN A 70 12.24 4.39 11.08
C ASN A 70 11.36 4.91 12.23
N GLY A 71 10.56 4.04 12.83
CA GLY A 71 9.80 4.34 14.05
C GLY A 71 8.40 4.88 13.83
N LYS A 72 7.89 4.93 12.59
CA LYS A 72 6.52 5.31 12.28
C LYS A 72 5.96 4.45 11.16
N CYS A 73 4.75 3.92 11.35
CA CYS A 73 4.09 3.14 10.31
C CYS A 73 3.76 4.02 9.10
N PRO A 74 4.24 3.67 7.90
CA PRO A 74 3.97 4.48 6.71
C PRO A 74 2.50 4.49 6.27
N MET A 75 1.70 3.51 6.69
CA MET A 75 0.30 3.43 6.31
C MET A 75 -0.63 4.28 7.18
N CYS A 76 -0.43 4.29 8.48
CA CYS A 76 -1.32 4.99 9.42
C CYS A 76 -0.65 6.13 10.18
N SER A 77 0.65 6.31 10.02
CA SER A 77 1.46 7.31 10.72
C SER A 77 1.36 7.23 12.27
N VAL A 78 0.91 6.09 12.79
CA VAL A 78 0.89 5.84 14.24
C VAL A 78 2.31 5.55 14.71
N LYS A 79 2.66 6.05 15.89
CA LYS A 79 3.94 5.77 16.52
C LYS A 79 3.96 4.31 16.99
N GLU A 80 4.88 3.53 16.44
CA GLU A 80 5.15 2.17 16.87
C GLU A 80 6.64 2.04 17.18
N ASP A 81 6.97 1.31 18.22
CA ASP A 81 8.37 1.11 18.57
C ASP A 81 9.06 0.11 17.63
N GLU A 82 8.32 -0.87 17.17
CA GLU A 82 8.80 -1.90 16.26
C GLU A 82 7.81 -2.08 15.10
N LEU A 83 8.33 -1.97 13.88
CA LEU A 83 7.59 -2.20 12.64
C LEU A 83 8.03 -3.56 12.10
N GLU A 84 7.42 -4.64 12.62
CA GLU A 84 7.85 -6.00 12.34
C GLU A 84 7.22 -6.60 11.08
N TYR A 85 6.09 -6.05 10.63
CA TYR A 85 5.29 -6.64 9.56
C TYR A 85 5.67 -6.07 8.21
N ARG A 86 6.09 -6.96 7.31
CA ARG A 86 6.51 -6.61 5.95
C ARG A 86 5.32 -6.65 5.01
N LEU A 87 5.09 -5.56 4.29
CA LEU A 87 4.19 -5.49 3.15
C LEU A 87 4.96 -5.22 1.86
N GLN A 88 4.48 -5.82 0.78
CA GLN A 88 4.94 -5.54 -0.56
C GLN A 88 3.79 -4.99 -1.39
N ASN A 89 4.00 -3.84 -2.03
CA ASN A 89 3.05 -3.30 -2.98
C ASN A 89 3.05 -4.17 -4.23
N PRO A 90 1.91 -4.76 -4.64
CA PRO A 90 1.85 -5.65 -5.78
C PRO A 90 2.11 -4.96 -7.12
N HIS A 91 1.90 -3.65 -7.21
CA HIS A 91 2.07 -2.89 -8.45
C HIS A 91 3.49 -2.36 -8.61
N SER A 92 4.05 -1.77 -7.57
CA SER A 92 5.38 -1.15 -7.62
C SER A 92 6.51 -2.08 -7.17
N GLY A 93 6.18 -3.20 -6.50
CA GLY A 93 7.15 -4.07 -5.86
C GLY A 93 7.81 -3.48 -4.61
N ALA A 94 7.48 -2.25 -4.23
CA ALA A 94 8.04 -1.58 -3.06
C ALA A 94 7.71 -2.36 -1.78
N ILE A 95 8.71 -2.47 -0.90
CA ILE A 95 8.61 -3.19 0.38
C ILE A 95 8.81 -2.21 1.51
N TYR A 96 7.89 -2.22 2.48
CA TYR A 96 7.99 -1.43 3.70
C TYR A 96 7.47 -2.19 4.90
N HIS A 97 7.94 -1.78 6.08
CA HIS A 97 7.51 -2.34 7.35
C HIS A 97 6.35 -1.52 7.91
N VAL A 98 5.35 -2.20 8.41
CA VAL A 98 4.11 -1.62 8.90
C VAL A 98 3.76 -2.15 10.29
N CYS A 99 2.85 -1.46 10.97
CA CYS A 99 2.34 -1.92 12.25
C CYS A 99 1.39 -3.11 12.09
N LYS A 100 1.19 -3.84 13.18
CA LYS A 100 0.34 -5.05 13.23
C LYS A 100 -1.10 -4.79 12.77
N SER A 101 -1.67 -3.65 13.14
CA SER A 101 -3.05 -3.28 12.77
C SER A 101 -3.20 -3.11 11.27
N CYS A 102 -2.31 -2.35 10.64
CA CYS A 102 -2.31 -2.14 9.19
C CYS A 102 -2.07 -3.44 8.42
N TYR A 103 -1.17 -4.27 8.89
CA TYR A 103 -0.94 -5.58 8.28
C TYR A 103 -2.18 -6.47 8.32
N LYS A 104 -2.86 -6.55 9.48
CA LYS A 104 -4.09 -7.32 9.62
C LYS A 104 -5.21 -6.78 8.73
N GLN A 105 -5.35 -5.46 8.63
CA GLN A 105 -6.34 -4.83 7.77
C GLN A 105 -6.07 -5.16 6.30
N TYR A 106 -4.84 -5.06 5.86
CA TYR A 106 -4.43 -5.43 4.51
C TYR A 106 -4.71 -6.91 4.21
N ALA A 107 -4.32 -7.81 5.11
CA ALA A 107 -4.56 -9.24 4.97
C ALA A 107 -6.06 -9.59 4.86
N ARG A 108 -6.92 -8.91 5.63
CA ARG A 108 -8.38 -9.06 5.51
C ARG A 108 -8.90 -8.61 4.14
N GLN A 109 -8.48 -7.45 3.67
CA GLN A 109 -8.87 -6.94 2.35
C GLN A 109 -8.46 -7.89 1.22
N GLU A 110 -7.25 -8.45 1.28
CA GLU A 110 -6.77 -9.44 0.32
C GLU A 110 -7.60 -10.74 0.36
N GLN A 111 -7.95 -11.21 1.55
CA GLN A 111 -8.83 -12.39 1.70
C GLN A 111 -10.22 -12.14 1.13
N GLU A 112 -10.81 -10.95 1.38
CA GLU A 112 -12.12 -10.58 0.83
C GLU A 112 -12.10 -10.48 -0.69
N LYS A 113 -11.05 -9.90 -1.27
CA LYS A 113 -10.88 -9.84 -2.72
C LYS A 113 -10.80 -11.25 -3.34
N ARG A 114 -10.03 -12.14 -2.73
CA ARG A 114 -9.92 -13.55 -3.17
C ARG A 114 -11.25 -14.28 -3.05
N ALA A 115 -11.97 -14.11 -1.95
CA ALA A 115 -13.28 -14.73 -1.75
C ALA A 115 -14.30 -14.26 -2.80
N LYS A 116 -14.36 -12.97 -3.11
CA LYS A 116 -15.23 -12.41 -4.18
C LYS A 116 -14.86 -12.96 -5.55
N GLY A 117 -13.57 -13.10 -5.86
CA GLY A 117 -13.10 -13.70 -7.11
C GLY A 117 -13.50 -15.18 -7.24
N CYS A 118 -13.36 -15.97 -6.18
CA CYS A 118 -13.77 -17.38 -6.17
C CYS A 118 -15.28 -17.53 -6.35
N CYS A 119 -16.11 -16.73 -5.66
CA CYS A 119 -17.56 -16.75 -5.83
C CYS A 119 -17.99 -16.45 -7.27
N PHE A 120 -17.35 -15.49 -7.92
CA PHE A 120 -17.66 -15.16 -9.31
C PHE A 120 -17.34 -16.32 -10.27
N ILE A 121 -16.20 -16.99 -10.10
CA ILE A 121 -15.82 -18.16 -10.92
C ILE A 121 -16.82 -19.30 -10.73
N ILE A 122 -17.25 -19.59 -9.50
CA ILE A 122 -18.24 -20.64 -9.21
C ILE A 122 -19.57 -20.32 -9.90
N VAL A 123 -20.04 -19.10 -9.83
CA VAL A 123 -21.30 -18.68 -10.48
C VAL A 123 -21.21 -18.85 -12.00
N VAL A 124 -20.09 -18.48 -12.61
CA VAL A 124 -19.89 -18.66 -14.06
C VAL A 124 -19.88 -20.14 -14.45
N ILE A 125 -19.23 -21.00 -13.69
CA ILE A 125 -19.18 -22.45 -13.94
C ILE A 125 -20.58 -23.04 -13.85
N ILE A 126 -21.37 -22.69 -12.84
CA ILE A 126 -22.74 -23.16 -12.67
C ILE A 126 -23.61 -22.69 -13.84
N ALA A 127 -23.52 -21.43 -14.25
CA ALA A 127 -24.26 -20.89 -15.38
C ALA A 127 -23.95 -21.62 -16.69
N LEU A 128 -22.67 -21.91 -16.95
CA LEU A 128 -22.23 -22.67 -18.14
C LEU A 128 -22.72 -24.12 -18.10
N ALA A 129 -22.71 -24.77 -16.93
CA ALA A 129 -23.22 -26.12 -16.76
C ALA A 129 -24.73 -26.20 -17.02
N VAL A 130 -25.50 -25.28 -16.46
CA VAL A 130 -26.95 -25.18 -16.69
C VAL A 130 -27.25 -24.92 -18.16
N TRP A 131 -26.56 -24.02 -18.80
CA TRP A 131 -26.72 -23.71 -20.22
C TRP A 131 -26.41 -24.93 -21.13
N GLY A 132 -25.35 -25.68 -20.80
CA GLY A 132 -25.01 -26.92 -21.48
C GLY A 132 -26.07 -28.00 -21.36
N ILE A 133 -26.65 -28.17 -20.16
CA ILE A 133 -27.75 -29.12 -19.92
C ILE A 133 -29.01 -28.73 -20.72
N VAL A 134 -29.37 -27.44 -20.70
CA VAL A 134 -30.52 -26.94 -21.45
C VAL A 134 -30.35 -27.20 -22.95
N LYS A 135 -29.16 -27.03 -23.51
CA LYS A 135 -28.88 -27.34 -24.92
C LYS A 135 -28.98 -28.83 -25.26
N LEU A 136 -28.62 -29.70 -24.31
CA LEU A 136 -28.73 -31.16 -24.51
C LEU A 136 -30.16 -31.68 -24.47
N ILE A 137 -31.06 -30.99 -23.77
CA ILE A 137 -32.48 -31.37 -23.63
C ILE A 137 -33.34 -30.78 -24.75
N SER A 138 -32.92 -29.69 -25.34
CA SER A 138 -33.57 -29.10 -26.51
C SER A 138 -32.94 -29.57 -27.81
#